data_6b8de1dc27c02746de598708e37d9b41
#
_entry.id   6b8de1dc27c02746de598708e37d9b41
#
_cell.length_a   1.000
_cell.length_b   1.000
_cell.length_c   1.000
_cell.angle_alpha   90.00
_cell.angle_beta   90.00
_cell.angle_gamma   90.00
#
_symmetry.space_group_name_H-M   'P 1'
#
loop_
_entity.id
_entity.type
_entity.pdbx_description
1 polymer ?
#
loop_
_entity_poly.entity_id
_entity_poly.type
_entity_poly.pdbx_seq_one_letter_code
_entity_poly.pdbx_strand_id
1 'polypeptide(L)'
;MFFCCTKLSDIKPFEKWNVSKGTNFSCMFYKCSSLSNIKPLENWNVSKGTNFSFMFYKCSSLSNIKPLEKWNLNENTFKSIF
;
A
#
# COMPACT_ATOMS: atom_id res chain seq x y z
N MET A 1 -10.44 0.86 4.69
CA MET A 1 -9.19 1.31 5.27
C MET A 1 -8.80 0.40 6.42
N PHE A 2 -7.51 0.19 6.59
CA PHE A 2 -7.02 -0.82 7.53
C PHE A 2 -6.17 -0.20 8.62
N PHE A 3 -6.65 0.91 9.20
CA PHE A 3 -5.92 1.60 10.27
C PHE A 3 -5.57 0.66 11.41
N CYS A 4 -4.30 0.63 11.77
CA CYS A 4 -3.81 -0.11 12.93
C CYS A 4 -4.25 -1.58 12.96
N CYS A 5 -4.43 -2.21 11.80
CA CYS A 5 -4.76 -3.63 11.71
C CYS A 5 -3.52 -4.45 11.99
N THR A 6 -3.09 -4.50 13.26
CA THR A 6 -1.83 -5.12 13.65
C THR A 6 -1.74 -6.61 13.34
N LYS A 7 -2.88 -7.27 13.16
CA LYS A 7 -2.92 -8.69 12.82
C LYS A 7 -3.08 -8.96 11.34
N LEU A 8 -3.28 -7.92 10.53
CA LEU A 8 -3.43 -8.11 9.09
C LEU A 8 -2.07 -8.48 8.48
N SER A 9 -1.97 -9.69 7.95
CA SER A 9 -0.73 -10.16 7.34
C SER A 9 -0.94 -10.67 5.91
N ASP A 10 -2.11 -11.24 5.63
CA ASP A 10 -2.42 -11.80 4.31
C ASP A 10 -3.38 -10.89 3.57
N ILE A 11 -2.88 -10.24 2.53
CA ILE A 11 -3.68 -9.35 1.69
C ILE A 11 -3.97 -9.92 0.32
N LYS A 12 -3.72 -11.20 0.12
CA LYS A 12 -4.03 -11.86 -1.14
C LYS A 12 -5.49 -11.72 -1.57
N PRO A 13 -6.46 -11.73 -0.66
CA PRO A 13 -7.85 -11.50 -1.05
C PRO A 13 -8.09 -10.16 -1.74
N PHE A 14 -7.19 -9.19 -1.54
CA PHE A 14 -7.34 -7.85 -2.13
C PHE A 14 -6.70 -7.73 -3.51
N GLU A 15 -6.00 -8.77 -3.95
CA GLU A 15 -5.25 -8.75 -5.20
C GLU A 15 -6.11 -8.36 -6.41
N LYS A 16 -7.35 -8.83 -6.41
CA LYS A 16 -8.27 -8.60 -7.54
C LYS A 16 -9.21 -7.42 -7.33
N TRP A 17 -9.03 -6.66 -6.26
CA TRP A 17 -9.85 -5.47 -6.05
C TRP A 17 -9.61 -4.49 -7.19
N ASN A 18 -10.70 -3.93 -7.70
CA ASN A 18 -10.59 -2.88 -8.70
C ASN A 18 -10.48 -1.53 -8.00
N VAL A 19 -9.27 -1.00 -7.97
CA VAL A 19 -8.99 0.30 -7.34
C VAL A 19 -8.68 1.38 -8.38
N SER A 20 -8.99 1.11 -9.65
CA SER A 20 -8.59 1.97 -10.76
C SER A 20 -9.19 3.37 -10.73
N LYS A 21 -10.30 3.54 -10.02
CA LYS A 21 -10.93 4.86 -9.85
C LYS A 21 -10.55 5.55 -8.55
N GLY A 22 -9.75 4.88 -7.72
CA GLY A 22 -9.35 5.43 -6.44
C GLY A 22 -8.41 6.61 -6.58
N THR A 23 -8.62 7.63 -5.79
CA THR A 23 -7.77 8.82 -5.76
C THR A 23 -7.07 8.99 -4.41
N ASN A 24 -7.70 8.59 -3.33
CA ASN A 24 -7.13 8.74 -1.98
C ASN A 24 -6.79 7.38 -1.40
N PHE A 25 -5.49 7.08 -1.34
CA PHE A 25 -4.96 5.85 -0.75
C PHE A 25 -4.22 6.13 0.56
N SER A 26 -4.39 7.32 1.13
CA SER A 26 -3.68 7.70 2.34
C SER A 26 -4.04 6.79 3.52
N CYS A 27 -3.04 6.42 4.28
CA CYS A 27 -3.18 5.64 5.50
C CYS A 27 -3.90 4.29 5.31
N MET A 28 -3.91 3.75 4.09
CA MET A 28 -4.68 2.54 3.81
C MET A 28 -4.22 1.34 4.63
N PHE A 29 -2.92 1.20 4.83
CA PHE A 29 -2.32 0.14 5.64
C PHE A 29 -1.54 0.72 6.82
N TYR A 30 -2.01 1.82 7.36
CA TYR A 30 -1.34 2.56 8.44
C TYR A 30 -1.17 1.67 9.66
N LYS A 31 0.08 1.53 10.11
CA LYS A 31 0.43 0.72 11.28
C LYS A 31 0.02 -0.75 11.20
N CYS A 32 -0.07 -1.31 10.02
CA CYS A 32 -0.30 -2.75 9.84
C CYS A 32 1.02 -3.48 10.10
N SER A 33 1.38 -3.65 11.36
CA SER A 33 2.70 -4.12 11.75
C SER A 33 3.01 -5.58 11.42
N SER A 34 1.99 -6.38 11.12
CA SER A 34 2.17 -7.78 10.71
C SER A 34 2.24 -7.95 9.19
N LEU A 35 2.02 -6.87 8.44
CA LEU A 35 2.03 -6.94 6.97
C LEU A 35 3.47 -6.98 6.47
N SER A 36 3.83 -8.09 5.82
CA SER A 36 5.19 -8.26 5.30
C SER A 36 5.24 -8.47 3.79
N ASN A 37 4.22 -9.09 3.20
CA ASN A 37 4.20 -9.41 1.79
C ASN A 37 3.12 -8.60 1.07
N ILE A 38 3.55 -7.65 0.25
CA ILE A 38 2.63 -6.78 -0.50
C ILE A 38 2.58 -7.12 -1.98
N LYS A 39 3.10 -8.29 -2.37
CA LYS A 39 3.05 -8.71 -3.77
C LYS A 39 1.62 -8.70 -4.35
N PRO A 40 0.57 -9.03 -3.60
CA PRO A 40 -0.79 -8.93 -4.14
C PRO A 40 -1.16 -7.53 -4.63
N LEU A 41 -0.47 -6.49 -4.19
CA LEU A 41 -0.74 -5.12 -4.63
C LEU A 41 0.00 -4.74 -5.91
N GLU A 42 0.89 -5.60 -6.38
CA GLU A 42 1.77 -5.29 -7.51
C GLU A 42 1.00 -4.84 -8.75
N ASN A 43 -0.12 -5.49 -9.01
CA ASN A 43 -0.92 -5.23 -10.22
C ASN A 43 -2.08 -4.25 -9.99
N TRP A 44 -2.16 -3.64 -8.82
CA TRP A 44 -3.16 -2.61 -8.59
C TRP A 44 -2.93 -1.42 -9.51
N ASN A 45 -3.99 -0.99 -10.18
CA ASN A 45 -3.93 0.21 -11.00
C ASN A 45 -4.25 1.42 -10.11
N VAL A 46 -3.22 2.11 -9.69
CA VAL A 46 -3.34 3.30 -8.83
C VAL A 46 -3.05 4.59 -9.59
N SER A 47 -3.16 4.54 -10.91
CA SER A 47 -2.77 5.66 -11.77
C SER A 47 -3.54 6.94 -11.52
N LYS A 48 -4.75 6.86 -10.97
CA LYS A 48 -5.55 8.03 -10.62
C LYS A 48 -5.35 8.48 -9.17
N GLY A 49 -4.49 7.78 -8.44
CA GLY A 49 -4.21 8.13 -7.05
C GLY A 49 -3.52 9.48 -6.93
N THR A 50 -4.00 10.30 -6.02
CA THR A 50 -3.42 11.62 -5.76
C THR A 50 -2.83 11.73 -4.37
N ASN A 51 -3.28 10.90 -3.43
CA ASN A 51 -2.81 10.95 -2.05
C ASN A 51 -2.45 9.54 -1.57
N PHE A 52 -1.16 9.32 -1.32
CA PHE A 52 -0.63 8.05 -0.80
C PHE A 52 0.04 8.24 0.57
N SER A 53 -0.19 9.36 1.23
CA SER A 53 0.52 9.70 2.47
C SER A 53 0.31 8.65 3.55
N PHE A 54 1.42 8.18 4.11
CA PHE A 54 1.43 7.23 5.22
C PHE A 54 0.71 5.91 4.93
N MET A 55 0.60 5.53 3.66
CA MET A 55 -0.11 4.31 3.28
C MET A 55 0.45 3.07 3.99
N PHE A 56 1.77 3.00 4.16
CA PHE A 56 2.45 1.90 4.85
C PHE A 56 3.22 2.37 6.08
N TYR A 57 2.76 3.44 6.71
CA TYR A 57 3.42 4.00 7.87
C TYR A 57 3.47 2.99 9.01
N LYS A 58 4.66 2.78 9.56
CA LYS A 58 4.92 1.84 10.64
C LYS A 58 4.48 0.40 10.36
N CYS A 59 4.51 -0.02 9.10
CA CYS A 59 4.40 -1.43 8.75
C CYS A 59 5.77 -2.08 9.01
N SER A 60 6.02 -2.38 10.27
CA SER A 60 7.37 -2.75 10.74
C SER A 60 7.88 -4.09 10.20
N SER A 61 6.97 -4.96 9.75
CA SER A 61 7.36 -6.24 9.14
C SER A 61 7.60 -6.14 7.64
N LEU A 62 7.31 -4.98 7.04
CA LEU A 62 7.47 -4.80 5.60
C LEU A 62 8.92 -4.49 5.27
N SER A 63 9.56 -5.36 4.50
CA SER A 63 10.95 -5.17 4.09
C SER A 63 11.13 -5.16 2.57
N ASN A 64 10.31 -5.91 1.85
CA ASN A 64 10.40 -5.98 0.39
C ASN A 64 9.33 -5.10 -0.24
N ILE A 65 9.76 -3.96 -0.80
CA ILE A 65 8.86 -2.98 -1.41
C ILE A 65 8.93 -3.00 -2.94
N LYS A 66 9.59 -4.00 -3.52
CA LYS A 66 9.68 -4.12 -4.98
C LYS A 66 8.33 -4.11 -5.69
N PRO A 67 7.27 -4.71 -5.14
CA PRO A 67 5.97 -4.64 -5.81
C PRO A 67 5.49 -3.22 -6.08
N LEU A 68 5.92 -2.25 -5.28
CA LEU A 68 5.53 -0.85 -5.46
C LEU A 68 6.21 -0.20 -6.67
N GLU A 69 7.28 -0.79 -7.19
CA GLU A 69 7.97 -0.23 -8.36
C GLU A 69 7.05 -0.18 -9.57
N LYS A 70 6.11 -1.10 -9.66
CA LYS A 70 5.16 -1.14 -10.77
C LYS A 70 4.11 -0.05 -10.71
N TRP A 71 3.98 0.61 -9.57
CA TRP A 71 3.04 1.73 -9.43
C TRP A 71 3.55 3.00 -10.08
N ASN A 72 4.83 3.04 -10.43
CA ASN A 72 5.45 4.15 -11.14
C ASN A 72 5.24 5.51 -10.46
N LEU A 73 5.39 5.54 -9.15
CA LEU A 73 5.22 6.75 -8.35
C LEU A 73 6.46 7.64 -8.47
N ASN A 74 6.27 8.97 -8.41
CA ASN A 74 7.42 9.84 -8.33
C ASN A 74 8.10 9.74 -6.97
N GLU A 75 9.33 10.26 -6.88
CA GLU A 75 10.13 10.13 -5.66
C GLU A 75 9.48 10.73 -4.43
N ASN A 76 8.89 11.90 -4.57
CA ASN A 76 8.24 12.57 -3.43
C ASN A 76 7.04 11.77 -2.92
N THR A 77 6.22 11.27 -3.83
CA THR A 77 5.10 10.42 -3.48
C THR A 77 5.57 9.14 -2.80
N PHE A 78 6.61 8.52 -3.35
CA PHE A 78 7.17 7.29 -2.79
C PHE A 78 7.65 7.50 -1.36
N LYS A 79 8.31 8.63 -1.09
CA LYS A 79 8.79 8.94 0.26
C LYS A 79 7.65 9.19 1.24
N SER A 80 6.53 9.72 0.77
CA SER A 80 5.41 10.03 1.65
C SER A 80 4.64 8.79 2.11
N ILE A 81 4.81 7.66 1.42
CA ILE A 81 4.12 6.41 1.73
C ILE A 81 4.56 5.85 3.09
N PHE A 82 5.81 6.07 3.44
CA PHE A 82 6.38 5.58 4.68
C PHE A 82 6.56 6.72 5.67
#